data_5254e21456bfba533a8041ebeae926ea
#
_entry.id   5254e21456bfba533a8041ebeae926ea
#
_cell.length_a   1.000
_cell.length_b   1.000
_cell.length_c   1.000
_cell.angle_alpha   90.00
_cell.angle_beta   90.00
_cell.angle_gamma   90.00
#
_symmetry.space_group_name_H-M   'P 1'
#
loop_
_entity.id
_entity.type
_entity.pdbx_description
1 polymer ?
#
loop_
_entity_poly.entity_id
_entity_poly.type
_entity_poly.pdbx_seq_one_letter_code
_entity_poly.pdbx_strand_id
1 'polypeptide(L)'
;MDFVMERTRSFAATETSIEVKGAKLQTQAFGDPSSPPIILIMGMMASMLWWPDRFCEALAARQRYVIRYDQRDTGLSTHYPQGEPRYSLTDLADDAIAILDGYGLETAHVAGQLDRIARGIAEASYLP
;
A
#
# COMPACT_ATOMS: atom_id res chain seq x y z
N MET A 1 -1.81 -32.79 -7.88
CA MET A 1 -0.84 -31.92 -8.44
C MET A 1 -0.37 -30.95 -7.38
N ASP A 2 0.80 -31.15 -6.96
CA ASP A 2 1.35 -30.52 -5.76
C ASP A 2 1.58 -29.03 -5.94
N PHE A 3 1.94 -28.61 -7.12
CA PHE A 3 2.23 -27.21 -7.37
C PHE A 3 1.01 -26.30 -7.21
N VAL A 4 -0.20 -26.84 -7.36
CA VAL A 4 -1.42 -26.05 -7.18
C VAL A 4 -1.58 -25.66 -5.71
N MET A 5 -1.28 -26.59 -4.81
CA MET A 5 -1.37 -26.31 -3.38
C MET A 5 -0.32 -25.29 -2.94
N GLU A 6 0.88 -25.36 -3.49
CA GLU A 6 1.94 -24.42 -3.16
C GLU A 6 1.54 -23.00 -3.51
N ARG A 7 0.96 -22.78 -4.67
CA ARG A 7 0.52 -21.45 -5.06
C ARG A 7 -0.55 -20.91 -4.12
N THR A 8 -1.47 -21.76 -3.69
CA THR A 8 -2.51 -21.34 -2.77
C THR A 8 -1.95 -20.84 -1.46
N ARG A 9 -0.94 -21.50 -0.93
CA ARG A 9 -0.32 -21.10 0.31
C ARG A 9 0.46 -19.80 0.20
N SER A 10 1.03 -19.53 -0.96
CA SER A 10 1.95 -18.40 -1.13
C SER A 10 1.24 -17.05 -1.18
N PHE A 11 -0.09 -17.04 -1.35
CA PHE A 11 -0.79 -15.79 -1.67
C PHE A 11 -1.80 -15.34 -0.62
N ALA A 12 -1.75 -15.94 0.56
CA ALA A 12 -2.60 -15.50 1.65
C ALA A 12 -2.21 -14.06 2.04
N ALA A 13 -3.20 -13.18 2.06
CA ALA A 13 -2.97 -11.80 2.44
C ALA A 13 -2.70 -11.70 3.94
N THR A 14 -1.74 -10.84 4.30
CA THR A 14 -1.46 -10.50 5.69
C THR A 14 -1.96 -9.09 5.94
N GLU A 15 -2.79 -8.92 6.97
CA GLU A 15 -3.32 -7.61 7.32
C GLU A 15 -2.51 -6.98 8.44
N THR A 16 -2.18 -5.71 8.29
CA THR A 16 -1.43 -4.97 9.28
C THR A 16 -1.90 -3.52 9.31
N SER A 17 -2.09 -2.98 10.51
CA SER A 17 -2.34 -1.55 10.67
C SER A 17 -1.02 -0.85 10.91
N ILE A 18 -0.78 0.23 10.17
CA ILE A 18 0.44 1.02 10.30
C ILE A 18 0.07 2.38 10.86
N GLU A 19 0.70 2.77 11.95
CA GLU A 19 0.53 4.12 12.46
C GLU A 19 1.41 5.09 11.70
N VAL A 20 0.80 6.18 11.26
CA VAL A 20 1.49 7.26 10.58
C VAL A 20 1.24 8.53 11.37
N LYS A 21 1.80 9.64 10.91
CA LYS A 21 1.61 10.91 11.61
C LYS A 21 0.13 11.33 11.55
N GLY A 22 -0.54 11.25 12.68
CA GLY A 22 -1.93 11.69 12.82
C GLY A 22 -2.98 10.72 12.31
N ALA A 23 -2.60 9.48 11.96
CA ALA A 23 -3.57 8.53 11.46
C ALA A 23 -3.11 7.09 11.64
N LYS A 24 -4.02 6.17 11.39
CA LYS A 24 -3.74 4.74 11.37
C LYS A 24 -4.27 4.20 10.06
N LEU A 25 -3.41 3.53 9.31
CA LEU A 25 -3.74 3.04 7.98
C LEU A 25 -3.83 1.52 7.96
N GLN A 26 -4.89 1.02 7.36
CA GLN A 26 -5.08 -0.42 7.17
C GLN A 26 -4.34 -0.84 5.91
N THR A 27 -3.51 -1.88 6.02
CA THR A 27 -2.73 -2.39 4.90
C THR A 27 -2.91 -3.89 4.74
N GLN A 28 -2.62 -4.39 3.55
CA GLN A 28 -2.57 -5.82 3.26
C GLN A 28 -1.34 -6.09 2.39
N ALA A 29 -0.67 -7.21 2.68
CA ALA A 29 0.49 -7.63 1.92
C ALA A 29 0.28 -9.03 1.35
N PHE A 30 0.75 -9.25 0.13
CA PHE A 30 0.64 -10.52 -0.58
C PHE A 30 2.03 -10.96 -1.03
N GLY A 31 2.28 -12.25 -0.93
CA GLY A 31 3.51 -12.83 -1.47
C GLY A 31 4.62 -12.95 -0.46
N ASP A 32 5.82 -13.18 -0.96
CA ASP A 32 7.00 -13.42 -0.14
C ASP A 32 7.67 -12.09 0.22
N PRO A 33 7.85 -11.80 1.52
CA PRO A 33 8.51 -10.56 1.94
C PRO A 33 9.92 -10.37 1.38
N SER A 34 10.58 -11.43 0.93
CA SER A 34 11.92 -11.33 0.35
C SER A 34 11.90 -10.99 -1.14
N SER A 35 10.73 -11.02 -1.75
CA SER A 35 10.59 -10.65 -3.17
C SER A 35 10.61 -9.14 -3.35
N PRO A 36 10.92 -8.64 -4.56
CA PRO A 36 10.92 -7.19 -4.81
C PRO A 36 9.56 -6.57 -4.51
N PRO A 37 9.51 -5.54 -3.67
CA PRO A 37 8.23 -4.97 -3.24
C PRO A 37 7.61 -4.03 -4.26
N ILE A 38 6.29 -4.02 -4.28
CA ILE A 38 5.51 -3.03 -5.01
C ILE A 38 4.38 -2.54 -4.10
N ILE A 39 4.25 -1.22 -4.00
CA ILE A 39 3.14 -0.62 -3.26
C ILE A 39 2.12 -0.09 -4.24
N LEU A 40 0.86 -0.48 -4.02
CA LEU A 40 -0.25 -0.10 -4.89
C LEU A 40 -1.05 1.02 -4.23
N ILE A 41 -1.06 2.17 -4.88
CA ILE A 41 -1.73 3.36 -4.37
C ILE A 41 -3.00 3.58 -5.16
N MET A 42 -4.14 3.60 -4.49
CA MET A 42 -5.41 3.85 -5.14
C MET A 42 -5.69 5.35 -5.19
N GLY A 43 -6.61 5.73 -6.07
CA GLY A 43 -7.05 7.12 -6.16
C GLY A 43 -7.75 7.57 -4.88
N MET A 44 -7.87 8.90 -4.73
CA MET A 44 -8.55 9.47 -3.57
C MET A 44 -9.97 8.94 -3.46
N MET A 45 -10.42 8.69 -2.22
CA MET A 45 -11.76 8.17 -1.92
C MET A 45 -12.01 6.74 -2.37
N ALA A 46 -10.99 6.05 -2.86
CA ALA A 46 -11.11 4.66 -3.28
C ALA A 46 -10.39 3.74 -2.30
N SER A 47 -11.08 2.70 -1.87
CA SER A 47 -10.53 1.68 -0.98
C SER A 47 -9.46 0.84 -1.69
N MET A 48 -8.54 0.26 -0.92
CA MET A 48 -7.55 -0.68 -1.45
C MET A 48 -8.19 -1.87 -2.16
N LEU A 49 -9.46 -2.17 -1.87
CA LEU A 49 -10.17 -3.27 -2.51
C LEU A 49 -10.46 -3.03 -3.99
N TRP A 50 -10.26 -1.80 -4.47
CA TRP A 50 -10.30 -1.51 -5.90
C TRP A 50 -9.10 -2.10 -6.64
N TRP A 51 -8.03 -2.47 -5.92
CA TRP A 51 -7.00 -3.37 -6.43
C TRP A 51 -7.49 -4.78 -6.11
N PRO A 52 -8.08 -5.52 -7.08
CA PRO A 52 -8.70 -6.81 -6.76
C PRO A 52 -7.71 -7.81 -6.20
N ASP A 53 -8.20 -8.70 -5.33
CA ASP A 53 -7.38 -9.76 -4.76
C ASP A 53 -6.65 -10.54 -5.85
N ARG A 54 -7.35 -10.86 -6.94
CA ARG A 54 -6.76 -11.60 -8.06
C ARG A 54 -5.55 -10.89 -8.65
N PHE A 55 -5.63 -9.58 -8.75
CA PHE A 55 -4.53 -8.80 -9.29
C PHE A 55 -3.33 -8.86 -8.36
N CYS A 56 -3.56 -8.68 -7.07
CA CYS A 56 -2.50 -8.75 -6.07
C CYS A 56 -1.89 -10.15 -6.01
N GLU A 57 -2.73 -11.19 -6.06
CA GLU A 57 -2.27 -12.57 -6.07
C GLU A 57 -1.46 -12.89 -7.32
N ALA A 58 -1.87 -12.36 -8.47
CA ALA A 58 -1.16 -12.57 -9.73
C ALA A 58 0.23 -11.95 -9.69
N LEU A 59 0.35 -10.76 -9.11
CA LEU A 59 1.65 -10.12 -8.92
C LEU A 59 2.51 -10.92 -7.94
N ALA A 60 1.93 -11.38 -6.86
CA ALA A 60 2.63 -12.20 -5.87
C ALA A 60 3.13 -13.50 -6.50
N ALA A 61 2.33 -14.10 -7.37
CA ALA A 61 2.70 -15.31 -8.10
C ALA A 61 3.90 -15.08 -9.03
N ARG A 62 4.13 -13.84 -9.41
CA ARG A 62 5.27 -13.45 -10.24
C ARG A 62 6.43 -12.93 -9.42
N GLN A 63 6.50 -13.38 -8.17
CA GLN A 63 7.61 -13.09 -7.27
C GLN A 63 7.70 -11.61 -6.93
N ARG A 64 6.56 -11.01 -6.62
CA ARG A 64 6.50 -9.65 -6.09
C ARG A 64 5.92 -9.68 -4.69
N TYR A 65 6.43 -8.81 -3.84
CA TYR A 65 5.83 -8.58 -2.53
C TYR A 65 4.90 -7.39 -2.67
N VAL A 66 3.60 -7.64 -2.61
CA VAL A 66 2.59 -6.66 -3.00
C VAL A 66 1.95 -6.06 -1.76
N ILE A 67 1.97 -4.74 -1.65
CA ILE A 67 1.34 -4.03 -0.54
C ILE A 67 0.27 -3.12 -1.12
N ARG A 68 -0.96 -3.23 -0.58
CA ARG A 68 -2.03 -2.28 -0.86
C ARG A 68 -2.55 -1.73 0.46
N TYR A 69 -3.15 -0.57 0.44
CA TYR A 69 -3.64 0.06 1.65
C TYR A 69 -4.79 1.03 1.40
N ASP A 70 -5.57 1.25 2.45
CA ASP A 70 -6.60 2.28 2.45
C ASP A 70 -5.96 3.60 2.86
N GLN A 71 -6.11 4.62 2.02
CA GLN A 71 -5.65 5.94 2.36
C GLN A 71 -6.51 6.54 3.48
N ARG A 72 -6.07 7.65 4.05
CA ARG A 72 -6.88 8.37 5.03
C ARG A 72 -8.27 8.63 4.44
N ASP A 73 -9.29 8.56 5.27
CA ASP A 73 -10.69 8.73 4.89
C ASP A 73 -11.25 7.63 3.99
N THR A 74 -10.55 6.52 3.86
CA THR A 74 -11.06 5.39 3.07
C THR A 74 -11.04 4.11 3.87
N GLY A 75 -11.95 3.20 3.53
CA GLY A 75 -12.00 1.85 4.07
C GLY A 75 -11.89 1.79 5.59
N LEU A 76 -10.93 1.02 6.07
CA LEU A 76 -10.70 0.80 7.49
C LEU A 76 -9.63 1.72 8.09
N SER A 77 -9.09 2.63 7.32
CA SER A 77 -8.14 3.61 7.82
C SER A 77 -8.86 4.74 8.55
N THR A 78 -8.10 5.61 9.22
CA THR A 78 -8.64 6.74 9.97
C THR A 78 -9.51 7.62 9.10
N HIS A 79 -10.68 7.97 9.63
CA HIS A 79 -11.64 8.88 8.98
C HIS A 79 -11.67 10.21 9.71
N TYR A 80 -11.95 11.27 8.97
CA TYR A 80 -12.06 12.62 9.48
C TYR A 80 -13.49 13.13 9.33
N PRO A 81 -13.90 14.14 10.11
CA PRO A 81 -15.24 14.71 9.94
C PRO A 81 -15.43 15.20 8.51
N GLN A 82 -16.65 15.04 8.01
CA GLN A 82 -16.98 15.42 6.65
C GLN A 82 -16.72 16.91 6.43
N GLY A 83 -16.04 17.23 5.35
CA GLY A 83 -15.72 18.61 5.02
C GLY A 83 -14.53 19.19 5.75
N GLU A 84 -13.85 18.40 6.60
CA GLU A 84 -12.72 18.87 7.38
C GLU A 84 -11.51 17.93 7.23
N PRO A 85 -10.99 17.75 6.02
CA PRO A 85 -9.80 16.94 5.87
C PRO A 85 -8.60 17.66 6.52
N ARG A 86 -7.91 16.96 7.41
CA ARG A 86 -6.75 17.50 8.12
C ARG A 86 -5.47 16.92 7.56
N TYR A 87 -5.42 16.78 6.25
CA TYR A 87 -4.24 16.24 5.59
C TYR A 87 -4.08 16.86 4.21
N SER A 88 -2.84 16.91 3.77
CA SER A 88 -2.46 17.44 2.47
C SER A 88 -1.99 16.31 1.57
N LEU A 89 -1.69 16.63 0.31
CA LEU A 89 -1.07 15.66 -0.59
C LEU A 89 0.30 15.23 -0.09
N THR A 90 1.02 16.13 0.56
CA THR A 90 2.30 15.79 1.17
C THR A 90 2.12 14.75 2.27
N ASP A 91 1.08 14.89 3.08
CA ASP A 91 0.78 13.91 4.12
C ASP A 91 0.51 12.54 3.50
N LEU A 92 -0.22 12.48 2.37
CA LEU A 92 -0.51 11.22 1.70
C LEU A 92 0.77 10.60 1.13
N ALA A 93 1.69 11.40 0.64
CA ALA A 93 2.98 10.91 0.16
C ALA A 93 3.82 10.38 1.33
N ASP A 94 3.85 11.11 2.44
CA ASP A 94 4.56 10.67 3.64
C ASP A 94 3.97 9.37 4.18
N ASP A 95 2.65 9.19 4.06
CA ASP A 95 1.99 7.95 4.49
C ASP A 95 2.52 6.75 3.72
N ALA A 96 2.69 6.88 2.41
CA ALA A 96 3.22 5.78 1.60
C ALA A 96 4.64 5.41 2.05
N ILE A 97 5.46 6.41 2.34
CA ILE A 97 6.81 6.18 2.85
C ILE A 97 6.76 5.51 4.22
N ALA A 98 5.88 5.98 5.09
CA ALA A 98 5.73 5.40 6.43
C ALA A 98 5.27 3.94 6.36
N ILE A 99 4.44 3.58 5.39
CA ILE A 99 4.04 2.20 5.18
C ILE A 99 5.26 1.34 4.81
N LEU A 100 6.10 1.84 3.91
CA LEU A 100 7.33 1.12 3.57
C LEU A 100 8.22 0.95 4.80
N ASP A 101 8.36 1.98 5.61
CA ASP A 101 9.12 1.90 6.85
C ASP A 101 8.53 0.86 7.81
N GLY A 102 7.20 0.83 7.92
CA GLY A 102 6.51 -0.12 8.78
C GLY A 102 6.71 -1.57 8.36
N TYR A 103 6.94 -1.80 7.07
CA TYR A 103 7.25 -3.11 6.54
C TYR A 103 8.76 -3.38 6.46
N GLY A 104 9.59 -2.43 6.89
CA GLY A 104 11.03 -2.59 6.86
C GLY A 104 11.64 -2.55 5.48
N LEU A 105 11.00 -1.85 4.55
CA LEU A 105 11.43 -1.80 3.15
C LEU A 105 12.09 -0.46 2.85
N GLU A 106 13.29 -0.50 2.28
CA GLU A 106 14.02 0.72 1.89
C GLU A 106 13.55 1.27 0.55
N THR A 107 13.15 0.39 -0.35
CA THR A 107 12.70 0.79 -1.69
C THR A 107 11.51 -0.05 -2.11
N ALA A 108 10.73 0.47 -3.04
CA ALA A 108 9.62 -0.26 -3.65
C ALA A 108 9.27 0.37 -4.98
N HIS A 109 8.74 -0.45 -5.88
CA HIS A 109 8.07 0.09 -7.04
C HIS A 109 6.73 0.67 -6.59
N VAL A 110 6.32 1.76 -7.20
CA VAL A 110 5.05 2.41 -6.89
C VAL A 110 4.17 2.32 -8.12
N ALA A 111 2.96 1.81 -7.94
CA ALA A 111 1.97 1.77 -9.01
C ALA A 111 0.67 2.36 -8.50
N GLY A 112 0.00 3.14 -9.35
CA GLY A 112 -1.25 3.77 -8.97
C GLY A 112 -1.65 4.86 -9.94
N GLN A 113 -2.80 5.47 -9.65
CA GLN A 113 -3.36 6.50 -10.52
C GLN A 113 -3.07 7.91 -10.07
N LEU A 114 -2.17 8.08 -9.14
CA LEU A 114 -1.99 9.37 -8.50
C LEU A 114 -0.67 10.00 -8.87
N ASP A 115 -0.67 10.69 -9.99
CA ASP A 115 0.49 11.46 -10.42
C ASP A 115 0.99 12.40 -9.33
N ARG A 116 0.07 12.98 -8.58
CA ARG A 116 0.43 13.94 -7.52
C ARG A 116 1.10 13.25 -6.33
N ILE A 117 0.55 12.11 -5.90
CA ILE A 117 1.16 11.37 -4.79
C ILE A 117 2.49 10.78 -5.22
N ALA A 118 2.55 10.22 -6.42
CA ALA A 118 3.80 9.71 -6.95
C ALA A 118 4.88 10.79 -7.03
N ARG A 119 4.49 11.99 -7.43
CA ARG A 119 5.41 13.12 -7.47
C ARG A 119 5.87 13.51 -6.08
N GLY A 120 4.94 13.55 -5.11
CA GLY A 120 5.29 13.84 -3.73
C GLY A 120 6.23 12.83 -3.12
N ILE A 121 6.02 11.54 -3.42
CA ILE A 121 6.91 10.47 -2.97
C ILE A 121 8.30 10.66 -3.57
N ALA A 122 8.38 10.96 -4.86
CA ALA A 122 9.65 11.18 -5.53
C ALA A 122 10.39 12.35 -4.91
N GLU A 123 9.70 13.45 -4.65
CA GLU A 123 10.31 14.62 -4.01
C GLU A 123 10.83 14.29 -2.62
N ALA A 124 10.03 13.60 -1.81
CA ALA A 124 10.42 13.23 -0.47
C ALA A 124 11.61 12.27 -0.46
N SER A 125 11.68 11.37 -1.44
CA SER A 125 12.75 10.40 -1.54
C SER A 125 14.08 11.02 -1.97
N TYR A 126 14.03 12.13 -2.68
CA TYR A 126 15.22 12.80 -3.17
C TYR A 126 15.72 13.93 -2.27
N LEU A 127 14.97 14.26 -1.26
CA LEU A 127 15.43 15.26 -0.31
C LEU A 127 16.54 14.64 0.54
N PRO A 128 17.72 15.24 0.48
CA PRO A 128 18.83 14.73 1.30
C PRO A 128 18.57 14.94 2.78
#